data_d3ceb606a350c514ac702288a9c6d061
#
_entry.id   d3ceb606a350c514ac702288a9c6d061
#
_cell.length_a   1.000
_cell.length_b   1.000
_cell.length_c   1.000
_cell.angle_alpha   90.00
_cell.angle_beta   90.00
_cell.angle_gamma   90.00
#
_symmetry.space_group_name_H-M   'P 1'
#
loop_
_entity.id
_entity.type
_entity.pdbx_description
1 polymer ?
#
loop_
_entity_poly.entity_id
_entity_poly.type
_entity_poly.pdbx_seq_one_letter_code
_entity_poly.pdbx_strand_id
1 'polypeptide(L)'
;HKEGEVIVERFNLINFASSTLKTKQIEKVMKYMFRLASAFRNYGRFNIPYKLYLSGTPLNEAIIAMRHILPEFQKRNKIEKVHVINLTDGEACALMRRKKWTYDGRDELTSGHLTNCQLRDKKVGRVYEVFPYDYYSGGTSIWVKNLRDNFPNSSVISIRILSGSDFSRVSYNWDYDKKEKNKAEW
;
A
#
# COMPACT_ATOMS: atom_id res chain seq x y z
N HIS A 1 -8.21 -5.60 20.08
CA HIS A 1 -8.83 -5.41 18.77
C HIS A 1 -10.32 -5.11 18.93
N LYS A 2 -10.82 -4.17 18.16
CA LYS A 2 -12.22 -3.73 18.20
C LYS A 2 -12.88 -3.96 16.85
N GLU A 3 -14.21 -4.08 16.86
CA GLU A 3 -14.99 -4.09 15.63
C GLU A 3 -14.72 -2.83 14.81
N GLY A 4 -14.60 -2.96 13.48
CA GLY A 4 -14.33 -1.86 12.56
C GLY A 4 -12.85 -1.47 12.43
N GLU A 5 -11.94 -2.07 13.21
CA GLU A 5 -10.51 -1.81 13.03
C GLU A 5 -10.02 -2.31 11.68
N VAL A 6 -9.27 -1.47 10.96
CA VAL A 6 -8.57 -1.85 9.73
C VAL A 6 -7.41 -2.78 10.09
N ILE A 7 -7.31 -3.89 9.35
CA ILE A 7 -6.28 -4.90 9.58
C ILE A 7 -5.10 -4.62 8.65
N VAL A 8 -3.92 -4.40 9.24
CA VAL A 8 -2.64 -4.14 8.54
C VAL A 8 -1.61 -5.22 8.95
N GLU A 9 -2.05 -6.47 9.10
CA GLU A 9 -1.23 -7.55 9.67
C GLU A 9 -0.24 -8.18 8.68
N ARG A 10 -0.46 -8.00 7.38
CA ARG A 10 0.33 -8.69 6.33
C ARG A 10 1.39 -7.80 5.68
N PHE A 11 1.65 -6.62 6.25
CA PHE A 11 2.60 -5.68 5.72
C PHE A 11 3.92 -5.74 6.49
N ASN A 12 5.03 -5.90 5.76
CA ASN A 12 6.37 -5.78 6.30
C ASN A 12 7.14 -4.76 5.47
N LEU A 13 7.51 -3.66 6.09
CA LEU A 13 8.43 -2.70 5.49
C LEU A 13 9.85 -3.05 5.91
N ILE A 14 10.69 -3.41 4.94
CA ILE A 14 12.07 -3.83 5.19
C ILE A 14 13.01 -2.73 4.74
N ASN A 15 13.81 -2.22 5.67
CA ASN A 15 14.88 -1.29 5.34
C ASN A 15 16.14 -2.06 4.95
N PHE A 16 16.40 -2.18 3.65
CA PHE A 16 17.62 -2.82 3.15
C PHE A 16 18.85 -1.93 3.24
N ALA A 17 18.69 -0.63 3.04
CA ALA A 17 19.80 0.31 3.05
C ALA A 17 19.36 1.68 3.59
N SER A 18 20.29 2.39 4.20
CA SER A 18 20.11 3.75 4.68
C SER A 18 21.35 4.58 4.33
N SER A 19 21.15 5.87 4.05
CA SER A 19 22.26 6.82 3.83
C SER A 19 23.20 6.97 5.04
N THR A 20 22.79 6.49 6.21
CA THR A 20 23.59 6.52 7.44
C THR A 20 24.54 5.32 7.59
N LEU A 21 24.47 4.34 6.67
CA LEU A 21 25.33 3.16 6.71
C LEU A 21 26.78 3.50 6.31
N LYS A 22 27.73 2.87 7.02
CA LYS A 22 29.15 2.94 6.66
C LYS A 22 29.40 2.08 5.42
N THR A 23 30.45 2.39 4.65
CA THR A 23 30.83 1.68 3.40
C THR A 23 30.82 0.16 3.54
N LYS A 24 31.48 -0.39 4.58
CA LYS A 24 31.49 -1.84 4.83
C LYS A 24 30.10 -2.45 5.05
N GLN A 25 29.17 -1.67 5.63
CA GLN A 25 27.78 -2.12 5.83
C GLN A 25 27.03 -2.09 4.51
N ILE A 26 27.25 -1.08 3.67
CA ILE A 26 26.66 -0.99 2.32
C ILE A 26 27.11 -2.19 1.47
N GLU A 27 28.39 -2.53 1.46
CA GLU A 27 28.90 -3.72 0.75
C GLU A 27 28.21 -5.00 1.21
N LYS A 28 27.99 -5.15 2.51
CA LYS A 28 27.29 -6.31 3.09
C LYS A 28 25.83 -6.34 2.63
N VAL A 29 25.13 -5.21 2.65
CA VAL A 29 23.76 -5.07 2.16
C VAL A 29 23.68 -5.44 0.68
N MET A 30 24.57 -4.92 -0.16
CA MET A 30 24.61 -5.23 -1.60
C MET A 30 24.77 -6.73 -1.85
N LYS A 31 25.66 -7.40 -1.10
CA LYS A 31 25.81 -8.86 -1.17
C LYS A 31 24.53 -9.61 -0.79
N TYR A 32 23.82 -9.16 0.24
CA TYR A 32 22.55 -9.78 0.62
C TYR A 32 21.45 -9.54 -0.41
N MET A 33 21.35 -8.33 -0.96
CA MET A 33 20.38 -8.02 -2.03
C MET A 33 20.63 -8.86 -3.28
N PHE A 34 21.90 -9.02 -3.68
CA PHE A 34 22.27 -9.89 -4.80
C PHE A 34 21.88 -11.36 -4.54
N ARG A 35 22.14 -11.88 -3.33
CA ARG A 35 21.73 -13.24 -2.96
C ARG A 35 20.22 -13.41 -2.97
N LEU A 36 19.49 -12.42 -2.47
CA LEU A 36 18.03 -12.42 -2.45
C LEU A 36 17.47 -12.39 -3.88
N ALA A 37 17.97 -11.52 -4.74
CA ALA A 37 17.59 -11.47 -6.15
C ALA A 37 17.88 -12.80 -6.88
N SER A 38 19.04 -13.42 -6.60
CA SER A 38 19.40 -14.73 -7.14
C SER A 38 18.48 -15.85 -6.63
N ALA A 39 18.04 -15.77 -5.37
CA ALA A 39 17.09 -16.72 -4.80
C ALA A 39 15.70 -16.60 -5.47
N PHE A 40 15.22 -15.38 -5.76
CA PHE A 40 13.97 -15.17 -6.48
C PHE A 40 14.05 -15.63 -7.93
N ARG A 41 15.17 -15.42 -8.61
CA ARG A 41 15.36 -15.92 -9.98
C ARG A 41 15.31 -17.45 -10.05
N ASN A 42 15.78 -18.13 -9.01
CA ASN A 42 15.82 -19.60 -8.91
C ASN A 42 14.76 -20.10 -7.92
N TYR A 43 13.55 -19.62 -8.05
CA TYR A 43 12.45 -19.96 -7.15
C TYR A 43 12.31 -21.49 -6.98
N GLY A 44 12.25 -21.92 -5.72
CA GLY A 44 12.19 -23.35 -5.33
C GLY A 44 13.54 -24.04 -5.07
N ARG A 45 14.68 -23.43 -5.42
CA ARG A 45 16.01 -23.97 -5.09
C ARG A 45 16.58 -23.44 -3.77
N PHE A 46 16.06 -22.34 -3.24
CA PHE A 46 16.53 -21.73 -2.02
C PHE A 46 15.37 -21.44 -1.07
N ASN A 47 15.58 -21.70 0.21
CA ASN A 47 14.65 -21.31 1.24
C ASN A 47 14.71 -19.78 1.44
N ILE A 48 13.67 -19.10 1.02
CA ILE A 48 13.49 -17.67 1.27
C ILE A 48 12.73 -17.52 2.59
N PRO A 49 13.20 -16.72 3.54
CA PRO A 49 12.46 -16.46 4.76
C PRO A 49 11.03 -15.97 4.46
N TYR A 50 10.04 -16.48 5.20
CA TYR A 50 8.61 -16.17 4.95
C TYR A 50 8.31 -14.67 4.80
N LYS A 51 8.94 -13.82 5.62
CA LYS A 51 8.75 -12.37 5.57
C LYS A 51 9.30 -11.68 4.32
N LEU A 52 10.09 -12.39 3.51
CA LEU A 52 10.66 -11.91 2.25
C LEU A 52 9.95 -12.48 1.02
N TYR A 53 8.89 -13.28 1.20
CA TYR A 53 8.10 -13.77 0.08
C TYR A 53 7.46 -12.60 -0.67
N LEU A 54 7.63 -12.61 -1.99
CA LEU A 54 6.96 -11.69 -2.89
C LEU A 54 5.55 -12.24 -3.19
N SER A 55 4.54 -11.72 -2.54
CA SER A 55 3.16 -12.13 -2.70
C SER A 55 2.23 -10.95 -2.41
N GLY A 56 1.35 -10.66 -3.37
CA GLY A 56 0.44 -9.53 -3.29
C GLY A 56 1.12 -8.16 -3.44
N THR A 57 0.30 -7.11 -3.49
CA THR A 57 0.76 -5.72 -3.58
C THR A 57 0.23 -4.97 -2.36
N PRO A 58 0.97 -4.89 -1.23
CA PRO A 58 0.53 -4.24 0.00
C PRO A 58 0.67 -2.71 -0.09
N LEU A 59 0.20 -2.11 -1.20
CA LEU A 59 0.33 -0.67 -1.45
C LEU A 59 -0.51 0.15 -0.47
N ASN A 60 -1.72 -0.31 -0.14
CA ASN A 60 -2.60 0.40 0.78
C ASN A 60 -2.01 0.43 2.19
N GLU A 61 -1.44 -0.68 2.63
CA GLU A 61 -0.73 -0.79 3.92
C GLU A 61 0.49 0.11 3.93
N ALA A 62 1.23 0.18 2.83
CA ALA A 62 2.38 1.08 2.70
C ALA A 62 1.96 2.55 2.81
N ILE A 63 0.89 2.95 2.14
CA ILE A 63 0.34 4.32 2.22
C ILE A 63 -0.11 4.65 3.65
N ILE A 64 -0.78 3.71 4.33
CA ILE A 64 -1.18 3.89 5.73
C ILE A 64 0.05 4.04 6.63
N ALA A 65 1.10 3.23 6.42
CA ALA A 65 2.33 3.30 7.19
C ALA A 65 3.02 4.67 7.06
N MET A 66 2.88 5.36 5.90
CA MET A 66 3.42 6.71 5.71
C MET A 66 2.87 7.71 6.72
N ARG A 67 1.68 7.51 7.29
CA ARG A 67 1.13 8.38 8.35
C ARG A 67 2.02 8.43 9.59
N HIS A 68 2.78 7.39 9.84
CA HIS A 68 3.72 7.29 10.96
C HIS A 68 5.15 7.63 10.51
N ILE A 69 5.53 7.22 9.32
CA ILE A 69 6.89 7.41 8.79
C ILE A 69 7.16 8.88 8.47
N LEU A 70 6.21 9.59 7.82
CA LEU A 70 6.45 10.96 7.37
C LEU A 70 6.76 11.93 8.50
N PRO A 71 6.00 11.98 9.63
CA PRO A 71 6.32 12.89 10.73
C PRO A 71 7.70 12.63 11.33
N GLU A 72 8.05 11.37 11.51
CA GLU A 72 9.37 10.99 12.03
C GLU A 72 10.49 11.37 11.06
N PHE A 73 10.27 11.14 9.75
CA PHE A 73 11.21 11.51 8.71
C PHE A 73 11.41 13.03 8.64
N GLN A 74 10.33 13.82 8.65
CA GLN A 74 10.38 15.28 8.64
C GLN A 74 11.12 15.82 9.88
N LYS A 75 10.75 15.33 11.07
CA LYS A 75 11.38 15.73 12.33
C LYS A 75 12.86 15.41 12.35
N ARG A 76 13.24 14.18 11.98
CA ARG A 76 14.62 13.71 12.00
C ARG A 76 15.52 14.49 11.03
N ASN A 77 14.98 14.81 9.85
CA ASN A 77 15.74 15.45 8.79
C ASN A 77 15.54 16.98 8.74
N LYS A 78 14.71 17.54 9.62
CA LYS A 78 14.35 18.97 9.67
C LYS A 78 13.81 19.48 8.31
N ILE A 79 12.93 18.71 7.68
CA ILE A 79 12.36 18.97 6.36
C ILE A 79 10.89 19.39 6.51
N GLU A 80 10.50 20.49 5.89
CA GLU A 80 9.13 20.99 5.91
C GLU A 80 8.24 20.35 4.85
N LYS A 81 8.79 20.11 3.64
CA LYS A 81 8.07 19.55 2.50
C LYS A 81 8.61 18.17 2.13
N VAL A 82 7.72 17.23 1.89
CA VAL A 82 8.07 15.87 1.47
C VAL A 82 7.25 15.49 0.24
N HIS A 83 7.88 14.85 -0.71
CA HIS A 83 7.21 14.21 -1.83
C HIS A 83 7.22 12.70 -1.61
N VAL A 84 6.03 12.11 -1.56
CA VAL A 84 5.85 10.66 -1.48
C VAL A 84 5.51 10.16 -2.87
N ILE A 85 6.39 9.34 -3.45
CA ILE A 85 6.18 8.76 -4.76
C ILE A 85 6.00 7.25 -4.57
N ASN A 86 4.81 6.76 -4.89
CA ASN A 86 4.50 5.33 -4.91
C ASN A 86 4.65 4.84 -6.35
N LEU A 87 5.56 3.89 -6.55
CA LEU A 87 5.76 3.24 -7.84
C LEU A 87 5.35 1.78 -7.71
N THR A 88 4.42 1.30 -8.52
CA THR A 88 3.92 -0.06 -8.48
C THR A 88 3.62 -0.59 -9.87
N ASP A 89 3.80 -1.89 -10.07
CA ASP A 89 3.42 -2.65 -11.26
C ASP A 89 2.13 -3.46 -11.06
N GLY A 90 1.56 -3.42 -9.86
CA GLY A 90 0.38 -4.19 -9.48
C GLY A 90 -0.76 -3.37 -8.89
N GLU A 91 -1.94 -3.97 -8.87
CA GLU A 91 -3.08 -3.46 -8.09
C GLU A 91 -2.86 -3.70 -6.61
N ALA A 92 -3.28 -2.74 -5.79
CA ALA A 92 -3.30 -2.91 -4.35
C ALA A 92 -4.28 -4.01 -3.95
N CYS A 93 -3.90 -4.83 -2.99
CA CYS A 93 -4.84 -5.74 -2.35
C CYS A 93 -5.83 -4.94 -1.51
N ALA A 94 -7.11 -5.36 -1.53
CA ALA A 94 -8.12 -4.78 -0.66
C ALA A 94 -7.76 -5.04 0.81
N LEU A 95 -7.92 -4.01 1.64
CA LEU A 95 -7.73 -4.15 3.08
C LEU A 95 -8.88 -4.91 3.72
N MET A 96 -8.57 -5.50 4.85
CA MET A 96 -9.54 -6.20 5.69
C MET A 96 -9.89 -5.33 6.92
N ARG A 97 -11.05 -5.57 7.49
CA ARG A 97 -11.48 -4.98 8.77
C ARG A 97 -11.90 -6.06 9.74
N ARG A 98 -11.85 -5.79 11.02
CA ARG A 98 -12.45 -6.62 12.06
C ARG A 98 -13.97 -6.49 11.96
N LYS A 99 -14.65 -7.62 11.82
CA LYS A 99 -16.10 -7.72 11.76
C LYS A 99 -16.57 -8.62 12.89
N LYS A 100 -17.60 -8.18 13.59
CA LYS A 100 -18.30 -9.01 14.57
C LYS A 100 -19.13 -10.06 13.82
N TRP A 101 -18.98 -11.30 14.21
CA TRP A 101 -19.78 -12.41 13.73
C TRP A 101 -20.45 -13.05 14.94
N THR A 102 -21.77 -13.14 14.91
CA THR A 102 -22.53 -13.81 15.96
C THR A 102 -23.02 -15.15 15.44
N TYR A 103 -22.55 -16.22 16.03
CA TYR A 103 -22.98 -17.58 15.74
C TYR A 103 -23.33 -18.27 17.06
N ASP A 104 -24.53 -18.88 17.10
CA ASP A 104 -25.06 -19.60 18.28
C ASP A 104 -24.95 -18.77 19.59
N GLY A 105 -25.32 -17.50 19.51
CA GLY A 105 -25.28 -16.58 20.66
C GLY A 105 -23.87 -16.18 21.14
N ARG A 106 -22.82 -16.61 20.45
CA ARG A 106 -21.42 -16.22 20.73
C ARG A 106 -20.93 -15.19 19.74
N ASP A 107 -20.32 -14.15 20.26
CA ASP A 107 -19.73 -13.08 19.47
C ASP A 107 -18.23 -13.37 19.23
N GLU A 108 -17.85 -13.51 17.95
CA GLU A 108 -16.44 -13.66 17.56
C GLU A 108 -16.01 -12.52 16.65
N LEU A 109 -14.76 -12.06 16.80
CA LEU A 109 -14.17 -11.11 15.87
C LEU A 109 -13.51 -11.86 14.73
N THR A 110 -14.08 -11.72 13.54
CA THR A 110 -13.56 -12.28 12.30
C THR A 110 -12.97 -11.17 11.41
N SER A 111 -12.33 -11.55 10.32
CA SER A 111 -11.91 -10.61 9.27
C SER A 111 -12.94 -10.57 8.15
N GLY A 112 -13.24 -9.37 7.66
CA GLY A 112 -14.10 -9.14 6.51
C GLY A 112 -13.49 -8.06 5.60
N HIS A 113 -13.90 -8.03 4.33
CA HIS A 113 -13.43 -7.00 3.41
C HIS A 113 -13.84 -5.59 3.86
N LEU A 114 -12.94 -4.64 3.63
CA LEU A 114 -13.19 -3.23 3.88
C LEU A 114 -13.99 -2.65 2.71
N THR A 115 -15.29 -2.92 2.69
CA THR A 115 -16.23 -2.45 1.66
C THR A 115 -17.54 -2.00 2.33
N ASN A 116 -18.32 -1.16 1.65
CA ASN A 116 -19.60 -0.65 2.15
C ASN A 116 -19.50 -0.10 3.58
N CYS A 117 -18.52 0.72 3.83
CA CYS A 117 -18.32 1.29 5.16
C CYS A 117 -17.78 2.71 5.08
N GLN A 118 -17.84 3.40 6.19
CA GLN A 118 -17.25 4.72 6.36
C GLN A 118 -15.97 4.61 7.17
N LEU A 119 -14.88 5.15 6.61
CA LEU A 119 -13.62 5.31 7.31
C LEU A 119 -13.58 6.69 7.95
N ARG A 120 -13.57 6.76 9.27
CA ARG A 120 -13.43 8.02 9.99
C ARG A 120 -11.98 8.23 10.44
N ASP A 121 -11.38 9.30 9.98
CA ASP A 121 -10.09 9.78 10.49
C ASP A 121 -10.32 10.83 11.57
N LYS A 122 -10.06 10.46 12.82
CA LYS A 122 -10.26 11.35 13.97
C LYS A 122 -9.27 12.50 14.01
N LYS A 123 -8.08 12.36 13.40
CA LYS A 123 -7.03 13.37 13.43
C LYS A 123 -7.40 14.59 12.56
N VAL A 124 -7.94 14.33 11.38
CA VAL A 124 -8.35 15.40 10.43
C VAL A 124 -9.86 15.66 10.46
N GLY A 125 -10.63 14.90 11.23
CA GLY A 125 -12.09 15.06 11.38
C GLY A 125 -12.88 14.69 10.12
N ARG A 126 -12.28 13.95 9.17
CA ARG A 126 -12.91 13.59 7.89
C ARG A 126 -13.45 12.17 7.87
N VAL A 127 -14.49 11.98 7.06
CA VAL A 127 -15.09 10.69 6.75
C VAL A 127 -14.89 10.40 5.26
N TYR A 128 -14.47 9.19 4.95
CA TYR A 128 -14.28 8.69 3.59
C TYR A 128 -15.23 7.50 3.38
N GLU A 129 -15.93 7.49 2.27
CA GLU A 129 -16.83 6.38 1.91
C GLU A 129 -16.05 5.34 1.13
N VAL A 130 -16.21 4.09 1.52
CA VAL A 130 -15.61 2.92 0.85
C VAL A 130 -16.72 2.15 0.15
N PHE A 131 -16.77 2.25 -1.17
CA PHE A 131 -17.81 1.64 -2.00
C PHE A 131 -17.48 0.18 -2.38
N PRO A 132 -18.47 -0.62 -2.84
CA PRO A 132 -18.25 -2.02 -3.24
C PRO A 132 -17.20 -2.18 -4.34
N TYR A 133 -17.19 -1.28 -5.32
CA TYR A 133 -16.24 -1.30 -6.44
C TYR A 133 -14.80 -0.97 -6.02
N ASP A 134 -14.59 -0.33 -4.87
CA ASP A 134 -13.26 -0.09 -4.31
C ASP A 134 -12.54 -1.39 -3.94
N TYR A 135 -13.28 -2.50 -3.80
CA TYR A 135 -12.70 -3.82 -3.62
C TYR A 135 -11.75 -4.19 -4.77
N TYR A 136 -12.18 -3.98 -6.01
CA TYR A 136 -11.38 -4.31 -7.20
C TYR A 136 -10.21 -3.35 -7.43
N SER A 137 -10.37 -2.08 -7.05
CA SER A 137 -9.31 -1.06 -7.10
C SER A 137 -8.45 -1.04 -5.83
N GLY A 138 -8.75 -1.89 -4.86
CA GLY A 138 -8.10 -1.90 -3.54
C GLY A 138 -8.38 -0.66 -2.69
N GLY A 139 -9.25 0.27 -3.13
CA GLY A 139 -9.55 1.52 -2.42
C GLY A 139 -8.35 2.46 -2.27
N THR A 140 -7.32 2.32 -3.09
CA THR A 140 -6.05 3.07 -2.97
C THR A 140 -6.25 4.59 -3.03
N SER A 141 -7.21 5.06 -3.83
CA SER A 141 -7.55 6.48 -3.94
C SER A 141 -7.97 7.09 -2.60
N ILE A 142 -8.69 6.33 -1.78
CA ILE A 142 -9.14 6.73 -0.45
C ILE A 142 -7.96 6.91 0.50
N TRP A 143 -7.00 5.99 0.47
CA TRP A 143 -5.81 6.06 1.31
C TRP A 143 -4.86 7.18 0.88
N VAL A 144 -4.70 7.40 -0.42
CA VAL A 144 -3.95 8.55 -0.96
C VAL A 144 -4.60 9.85 -0.53
N LYS A 145 -5.93 9.98 -0.65
CA LYS A 145 -6.68 11.14 -0.20
C LYS A 145 -6.53 11.36 1.31
N ASN A 146 -6.66 10.32 2.10
CA ASN A 146 -6.46 10.37 3.54
C ASN A 146 -5.04 10.82 3.91
N LEU A 147 -4.03 10.33 3.21
CA LEU A 147 -2.65 10.75 3.44
C LEU A 147 -2.44 12.23 3.09
N ARG A 148 -2.96 12.70 1.97
CA ARG A 148 -2.92 14.12 1.57
C ARG A 148 -3.60 15.04 2.60
N ASP A 149 -4.76 14.62 3.10
CA ASP A 149 -5.50 15.38 4.12
C ASP A 149 -4.75 15.47 5.45
N ASN A 150 -3.94 14.45 5.79
CA ASN A 150 -3.10 14.45 6.99
C ASN A 150 -1.81 15.28 6.82
N PHE A 151 -1.34 15.45 5.58
CA PHE A 151 -0.07 16.12 5.26
C PHE A 151 -0.25 17.12 4.10
N PRO A 152 -0.95 18.25 4.32
CA PRO A 152 -1.30 19.19 3.25
C PRO A 152 -0.07 19.85 2.60
N ASN A 153 1.06 19.92 3.31
CA ASN A 153 2.33 20.45 2.80
C ASN A 153 3.17 19.40 2.07
N SER A 154 2.66 18.18 1.89
CA SER A 154 3.35 17.09 1.22
C SER A 154 2.61 16.70 -0.06
N SER A 155 3.36 16.35 -1.10
CA SER A 155 2.79 15.80 -2.35
C SER A 155 2.78 14.28 -2.27
N VAL A 156 1.66 13.66 -2.63
CA VAL A 156 1.54 12.20 -2.76
C VAL A 156 1.23 11.89 -4.21
N ILE A 157 2.13 11.21 -4.88
CA ILE A 157 2.04 10.81 -6.29
C ILE A 157 2.07 9.29 -6.33
N SER A 158 1.11 8.68 -7.00
CA SER A 158 1.10 7.23 -7.23
C SER A 158 1.20 6.98 -8.74
N ILE A 159 2.22 6.23 -9.13
CA ILE A 159 2.49 5.88 -10.52
C ILE A 159 2.34 4.36 -10.63
N ARG A 160 1.48 3.92 -11.54
CA ARG A 160 1.33 2.51 -11.87
C ARG A 160 1.92 2.24 -13.24
N ILE A 161 2.84 1.29 -13.32
CA ILE A 161 3.39 0.79 -14.57
C ILE A 161 2.47 -0.32 -15.07
N LEU A 162 1.97 -0.19 -16.29
CA LEU A 162 1.05 -1.14 -16.89
C LEU A 162 1.63 -1.68 -18.19
N SER A 163 1.44 -2.98 -18.46
CA SER A 163 1.56 -3.52 -19.80
C SER A 163 0.35 -3.10 -20.67
N GLY A 164 0.45 -3.20 -21.99
CA GLY A 164 -0.68 -2.87 -22.87
C GLY A 164 -1.94 -3.72 -22.59
N SER A 165 -1.77 -4.98 -22.20
CA SER A 165 -2.86 -5.87 -21.79
C SER A 165 -3.48 -5.44 -20.46
N ASP A 166 -2.66 -5.04 -19.49
CA ASP A 166 -3.13 -4.56 -18.18
C ASP A 166 -3.86 -3.22 -18.30
N PHE A 167 -3.39 -2.34 -19.18
CA PHE A 167 -4.08 -1.09 -19.46
C PHE A 167 -5.53 -1.33 -19.92
N SER A 168 -5.73 -2.26 -20.85
CA SER A 168 -7.07 -2.60 -21.34
C SER A 168 -7.99 -3.12 -20.22
N ARG A 169 -7.46 -3.91 -19.29
CA ARG A 169 -8.21 -4.42 -18.12
C ARG A 169 -8.57 -3.31 -17.15
N VAL A 170 -7.63 -2.42 -16.84
CA VAL A 170 -7.86 -1.32 -15.89
C VAL A 170 -8.81 -0.28 -16.46
N SER A 171 -8.73 -0.01 -17.75
CA SER A 171 -9.57 0.98 -18.43
C SER A 171 -10.98 0.47 -18.76
N TYR A 172 -11.29 -0.79 -18.50
CA TYR A 172 -12.60 -1.39 -18.81
C TYR A 172 -13.78 -0.64 -18.16
N ASN A 173 -13.58 -0.12 -16.94
CA ASN A 173 -14.61 0.61 -16.19
C ASN A 173 -14.59 2.13 -16.46
N TRP A 174 -13.74 2.61 -17.37
CA TRP A 174 -13.72 4.01 -17.75
C TRP A 174 -14.76 4.27 -18.83
N ASP A 175 -15.34 5.47 -18.76
CA ASP A 175 -16.16 5.99 -19.86
C ASP A 175 -15.36 5.95 -21.18
N TYR A 176 -16.01 5.56 -22.25
CA TYR A 176 -15.36 5.35 -23.54
C TYR A 176 -14.53 6.57 -23.98
N ASP A 177 -15.09 7.77 -23.85
CA ASP A 177 -14.41 9.03 -24.20
C ASP A 177 -13.16 9.28 -23.35
N LYS A 178 -13.21 8.98 -22.04
CA LYS A 178 -12.06 9.06 -21.16
C LYS A 178 -11.01 7.99 -21.47
N LYS A 179 -11.45 6.83 -21.91
CA LYS A 179 -10.57 5.73 -22.30
C LYS A 179 -9.72 6.08 -23.52
N GLU A 180 -10.33 6.63 -24.56
CA GLU A 180 -9.61 7.04 -25.77
C GLU A 180 -8.67 8.22 -25.52
N LYS A 181 -9.11 9.21 -24.73
CA LYS A 181 -8.27 10.34 -24.34
C LYS A 181 -7.03 9.89 -23.55
N ASN A 182 -7.20 9.00 -22.58
CA ASN A 182 -6.09 8.50 -21.80
C ASN A 182 -5.13 7.59 -22.57
N LYS A 183 -5.61 6.89 -23.62
CA LYS A 183 -4.72 6.15 -24.54
C LYS A 183 -3.81 7.07 -25.37
N ALA A 184 -4.33 8.24 -25.75
CA ALA A 184 -3.57 9.21 -26.55
C ALA A 184 -2.49 9.96 -25.75
N GLU A 185 -2.60 9.96 -24.42
CA GLU A 185 -1.64 10.60 -23.49
C GLU A 185 -0.52 9.65 -23.05
N TRP A 186 -0.56 8.35 -23.44
CA TRP A 186 0.46 7.32 -23.17
C TRP A 186 1.22 6.96 -24.48
#